data_388f14cd5f2de2071d843e07194646d2
#
_entry.id   388f14cd5f2de2071d843e07194646d2
#
_cell.length_a   1.000
_cell.length_b   1.000
_cell.length_c   1.000
_cell.angle_alpha   90.00
_cell.angle_beta   90.00
_cell.angle_gamma   90.00
#
_symmetry.space_group_name_H-M   'P 1'
#
loop_
_entity.id
_entity.type
_entity.pdbx_description
1 polymer ?
#
loop_
_entity_poly.entity_id
_entity_poly.type
_entity_poly.pdbx_seq_one_letter_code
_entity_poly.pdbx_strand_id
1 'polypeptide(L)'
;IEGLKIVLVHSTVKPGTTKNIQEKSKIPVLFSPVRGVHKRFLEDVKKYTKFIASDDKQIDSKIKSDLEKRFQKVDWMSTTKTAELAKILVDTTYYGWLINYAQITKMICEKEGIDFDEMWKFADEIHENLGNRPKMYPGIIGGHCVIPNLSLVEDENLDIIKKINELYEKFKK
;
A
#
# COMPACT_ATOMS: atom_id res chain seq x y z
N ILE A 1 -20.43 12.57 18.71
CA ILE A 1 -19.86 11.82 19.84
C ILE A 1 -19.25 12.85 20.77
N GLU A 2 -19.82 12.96 21.98
CA GLU A 2 -19.34 13.90 22.97
C GLU A 2 -17.92 13.55 23.43
N GLY A 3 -17.04 14.55 23.54
CA GLY A 3 -15.62 14.35 23.93
C GLY A 3 -14.66 13.92 22.82
N LEU A 4 -15.11 13.78 21.56
CA LEU A 4 -14.24 13.45 20.44
C LEU A 4 -13.29 14.62 20.13
N LYS A 5 -11.98 14.38 20.20
CA LYS A 5 -10.94 15.41 19.99
C LYS A 5 -10.30 15.37 18.60
N ILE A 6 -10.23 14.20 18.01
CA ILE A 6 -9.63 13.97 16.69
C ILE A 6 -10.32 12.81 15.97
N VAL A 7 -10.21 12.78 14.65
CA VAL A 7 -10.55 11.62 13.81
C VAL A 7 -9.28 11.14 13.10
N LEU A 8 -9.01 9.84 13.13
CA LEU A 8 -7.94 9.21 12.36
C LEU A 8 -8.54 8.34 11.28
N VAL A 9 -8.30 8.69 10.01
CA VAL A 9 -8.68 7.89 8.85
C VAL A 9 -7.59 6.84 8.61
N HIS A 10 -7.91 5.57 8.82
CA HIS A 10 -6.98 4.44 8.67
C HIS A 10 -7.15 3.67 7.36
N SER A 11 -8.32 3.75 6.76
CA SER A 11 -8.65 3.06 5.50
C SER A 11 -7.89 3.64 4.32
N THR A 12 -7.58 2.82 3.32
CA THR A 12 -7.15 3.31 2.01
C THR A 12 -8.31 4.05 1.37
N VAL A 13 -8.07 5.30 0.97
CA VAL A 13 -9.10 6.20 0.41
C VAL A 13 -8.58 6.91 -0.83
N LYS A 14 -9.50 7.43 -1.65
CA LYS A 14 -9.15 8.29 -2.80
C LYS A 14 -8.35 9.52 -2.32
N PRO A 15 -7.28 9.92 -3.03
CA PRO A 15 -6.50 11.10 -2.68
C PRO A 15 -7.35 12.36 -2.56
N GLY A 16 -7.19 13.09 -1.45
CA GLY A 16 -7.99 14.27 -1.09
C GLY A 16 -9.20 13.97 -0.20
N THR A 17 -9.52 12.71 0.06
CA THR A 17 -10.69 12.34 0.89
C THR A 17 -10.59 12.90 2.31
N THR A 18 -9.43 12.77 2.95
CA THR A 18 -9.26 13.24 4.34
C THR A 18 -9.42 14.76 4.43
N LYS A 19 -8.85 15.50 3.47
CA LYS A 19 -9.02 16.96 3.37
C LYS A 19 -10.51 17.33 3.22
N ASN A 20 -11.23 16.66 2.33
CA ASN A 20 -12.68 16.91 2.13
C ASN A 20 -13.51 16.64 3.40
N ILE A 21 -13.10 15.66 4.23
CA ILE A 21 -13.73 15.39 5.53
C ILE A 21 -13.37 16.51 6.52
N GLN A 22 -12.11 16.95 6.55
CA GLN A 22 -11.64 18.04 7.41
C GLN A 22 -12.43 19.33 7.16
N GLU A 23 -12.68 19.70 5.91
CA GLU A 23 -13.43 20.91 5.54
C GLU A 23 -14.87 20.93 6.09
N LYS A 24 -15.42 19.74 6.39
CA LYS A 24 -16.77 19.59 6.96
C LYS A 24 -16.75 19.31 8.48
N SER A 25 -15.57 19.16 9.06
CA SER A 25 -15.39 18.79 10.47
C SER A 25 -14.96 19.98 11.31
N LYS A 26 -15.52 20.09 12.52
CA LYS A 26 -15.09 21.06 13.54
C LYS A 26 -13.90 20.58 14.36
N ILE A 27 -13.51 19.32 14.21
CA ILE A 27 -12.37 18.72 14.93
C ILE A 27 -11.32 18.26 13.93
N PRO A 28 -10.05 18.19 14.32
CA PRO A 28 -8.97 17.75 13.43
C PRO A 28 -9.23 16.36 12.87
N VAL A 29 -9.04 16.22 11.53
CA VAL A 29 -9.10 14.95 10.81
C VAL A 29 -7.73 14.65 10.20
N LEU A 30 -7.15 13.55 10.61
CA LEU A 30 -5.83 13.13 10.21
C LEU A 30 -5.93 11.85 9.39
N PHE A 31 -4.98 11.66 8.49
CA PHE A 31 -4.79 10.40 7.78
C PHE A 31 -3.62 9.63 8.38
N SER A 32 -3.82 8.36 8.63
CA SER A 32 -2.78 7.49 9.19
C SER A 32 -3.01 6.05 8.75
N PRO A 33 -2.55 5.67 7.54
CA PRO A 33 -2.88 4.37 6.97
C PRO A 33 -2.36 3.21 7.80
N VAL A 34 -3.11 2.13 7.76
CA VAL A 34 -2.66 0.85 8.29
C VAL A 34 -1.77 0.18 7.25
N ARG A 35 -0.65 -0.38 7.72
CA ARG A 35 0.25 -1.22 6.92
C ARG A 35 0.46 -2.55 7.65
N GLY A 36 0.75 -3.58 6.87
CA GLY A 36 1.01 -4.91 7.41
C GLY A 36 -0.01 -5.96 6.96
N VAL A 37 0.17 -7.16 7.45
CA VAL A 37 -0.64 -8.34 7.11
C VAL A 37 -1.74 -8.53 8.14
N HIS A 38 -2.98 -8.73 7.71
CA HIS A 38 -4.13 -8.89 8.60
C HIS A 38 -3.92 -9.90 9.74
N LYS A 39 -3.26 -11.02 9.47
CA LYS A 39 -2.99 -12.05 10.48
C LYS A 39 -2.00 -11.62 11.58
N ARG A 40 -1.18 -10.58 11.33
CA ARG A 40 -0.16 -10.06 12.26
C ARG A 40 -0.40 -8.58 12.58
N PHE A 41 -1.62 -8.11 12.43
CA PHE A 41 -1.96 -6.70 12.49
C PHE A 41 -1.39 -5.96 13.72
N LEU A 42 -1.57 -6.52 14.92
CA LEU A 42 -1.09 -5.90 16.17
C LEU A 42 0.44 -5.83 16.27
N GLU A 43 1.14 -6.83 15.74
CA GLU A 43 2.60 -6.85 15.69
C GLU A 43 3.12 -5.84 14.67
N ASP A 44 2.51 -5.82 13.49
CA ASP A 44 2.89 -4.92 12.40
C ASP A 44 2.65 -3.45 12.76
N VAL A 45 1.55 -3.12 13.46
CA VAL A 45 1.30 -1.76 13.97
C VAL A 45 2.38 -1.29 14.95
N LYS A 46 2.96 -2.20 15.74
CA LYS A 46 4.06 -1.88 16.64
C LYS A 46 5.41 -1.77 15.92
N LYS A 47 5.62 -2.60 14.90
CA LYS A 47 6.90 -2.71 14.18
C LYS A 47 7.12 -1.56 13.19
N TYR A 48 6.09 -1.19 12.43
CA TYR A 48 6.21 -0.19 11.37
C TYR A 48 6.09 1.24 11.91
N THR A 49 6.87 2.16 11.33
CA THR A 49 6.68 3.60 11.55
C THR A 49 5.26 4.00 11.22
N LYS A 50 4.59 4.67 12.13
CA LYS A 50 3.26 5.21 11.94
C LYS A 50 3.36 6.54 11.21
N PHE A 51 3.05 6.54 9.90
CA PHE A 51 2.93 7.79 9.14
C PHE A 51 1.61 8.46 9.49
N ILE A 52 1.68 9.74 9.85
CA ILE A 52 0.51 10.56 10.17
C ILE A 52 0.57 11.83 9.34
N ALA A 53 -0.54 12.24 8.77
CA ALA A 53 -0.64 13.47 8.02
C ALA A 53 -1.84 14.29 8.46
N SER A 54 -1.68 15.62 8.43
CA SER A 54 -2.75 16.58 8.64
C SER A 54 -2.56 17.75 7.66
N ASP A 55 -3.66 18.24 7.10
CA ASP A 55 -3.66 19.50 6.34
C ASP A 55 -3.85 20.72 7.26
N ASP A 56 -4.22 20.50 8.53
CA ASP A 56 -4.25 21.53 9.55
C ASP A 56 -2.83 21.80 10.08
N LYS A 57 -2.28 22.95 9.72
CA LYS A 57 -0.94 23.38 10.14
C LYS A 57 -0.89 23.78 11.64
N GLN A 58 -2.03 24.03 12.24
CA GLN A 58 -2.15 24.48 13.62
C GLN A 58 -2.59 23.35 14.57
N ILE A 59 -2.43 22.08 14.14
CA ILE A 59 -2.77 20.96 15.00
C ILE A 59 -2.12 21.10 16.39
N ASP A 60 -2.92 20.95 17.43
CA ASP A 60 -2.50 21.09 18.82
C ASP A 60 -1.28 20.20 19.12
N SER A 61 -0.25 20.83 19.70
CA SER A 61 1.00 20.13 20.11
C SER A 61 0.73 18.99 21.09
N LYS A 62 -0.31 19.10 21.93
CA LYS A 62 -0.73 18.04 22.83
C LYS A 62 -1.27 16.83 22.06
N ILE A 63 -2.05 17.06 20.99
CA ILE A 63 -2.54 15.97 20.12
C ILE A 63 -1.35 15.25 19.48
N LYS A 64 -0.36 15.99 18.96
CA LYS A 64 0.87 15.41 18.40
C LYS A 64 1.59 14.55 19.43
N SER A 65 1.87 15.12 20.60
CA SER A 65 2.54 14.41 21.69
C SER A 65 1.79 13.16 22.15
N ASP A 66 0.47 13.22 22.24
CA ASP A 66 -0.35 12.08 22.65
C ASP A 66 -0.33 10.95 21.58
N LEU A 67 -0.27 11.29 20.29
CA LEU A 67 -0.12 10.31 19.20
C LEU A 67 1.27 9.68 19.22
N GLU A 68 2.31 10.49 19.38
CA GLU A 68 3.72 10.02 19.43
C GLU A 68 3.97 9.08 20.63
N LYS A 69 3.32 9.32 21.77
CA LYS A 69 3.39 8.41 22.92
C LYS A 69 2.68 7.08 22.72
N ARG A 70 1.68 7.01 21.83
CA ARG A 70 0.90 5.79 21.57
C ARG A 70 1.59 4.83 20.58
N PHE A 71 2.46 5.35 19.73
CA PHE A 71 3.15 4.59 18.70
C PHE A 71 4.66 4.63 18.94
N GLN A 72 5.34 3.51 18.74
CA GLN A 72 6.80 3.42 18.96
C GLN A 72 7.61 4.34 18.04
N LYS A 73 7.13 4.52 16.80
CA LYS A 73 7.75 5.39 15.81
C LYS A 73 6.65 6.13 15.05
N VAL A 74 6.71 7.44 15.04
CA VAL A 74 5.81 8.31 14.28
C VAL A 74 6.64 9.15 13.31
N ASP A 75 6.14 9.30 12.09
CA ASP A 75 6.68 10.22 11.10
C ASP A 75 5.52 11.05 10.52
N TRP A 76 5.70 12.37 10.51
CA TRP A 76 4.70 13.32 10.06
C TRP A 76 4.89 13.68 8.60
N MET A 77 3.90 13.39 7.77
CA MET A 77 3.90 13.77 6.36
C MET A 77 3.26 15.14 6.16
N SER A 78 3.71 15.85 5.15
CA SER A 78 3.35 17.26 4.90
C SER A 78 1.88 17.50 4.59
N THR A 79 1.20 16.56 3.92
CA THR A 79 -0.22 16.65 3.58
C THR A 79 -0.90 15.29 3.64
N THR A 80 -2.22 15.28 3.89
CA THR A 80 -3.00 14.05 3.85
C THR A 80 -3.00 13.43 2.46
N LYS A 81 -3.04 14.23 1.39
CA LYS A 81 -2.98 13.75 0.00
C LYS A 81 -1.68 13.01 -0.31
N THR A 82 -0.53 13.50 0.21
CA THR A 82 0.76 12.80 0.07
C THR A 82 0.72 11.42 0.71
N ALA A 83 0.19 11.33 1.92
CA ALA A 83 0.10 10.06 2.64
C ALA A 83 -0.91 9.09 2.02
N GLU A 84 -2.04 9.58 1.51
CA GLU A 84 -3.04 8.80 0.77
C GLU A 84 -2.45 8.21 -0.51
N LEU A 85 -1.72 9.02 -1.31
CA LEU A 85 -1.02 8.55 -2.51
C LEU A 85 0.09 7.55 -2.16
N ALA A 86 0.90 7.83 -1.13
CA ALA A 86 1.95 6.91 -0.70
C ALA A 86 1.40 5.52 -0.34
N LYS A 87 0.26 5.47 0.36
CA LYS A 87 -0.41 4.20 0.68
C LYS A 87 -0.81 3.44 -0.59
N ILE A 88 -1.34 4.11 -1.59
CA ILE A 88 -1.79 3.45 -2.82
C ILE A 88 -0.59 3.06 -3.68
N LEU A 89 0.29 4.02 -4.01
CA LEU A 89 1.33 3.82 -5.01
C LEU A 89 2.51 2.99 -4.47
N VAL A 90 3.01 3.36 -3.29
CA VAL A 90 4.26 2.77 -2.76
C VAL A 90 4.01 1.44 -2.04
N ASP A 91 2.88 1.31 -1.37
CA ASP A 91 2.56 0.08 -0.64
C ASP A 91 1.79 -0.92 -1.52
N THR A 92 0.63 -0.53 -2.04
CA THR A 92 -0.30 -1.46 -2.70
C THR A 92 0.04 -1.70 -4.18
N THR A 93 0.26 -0.63 -4.94
CA THR A 93 0.54 -0.73 -6.38
C THR A 93 1.88 -1.39 -6.64
N TYR A 94 2.90 -1.04 -5.87
CA TYR A 94 4.22 -1.67 -6.00
C TYR A 94 4.17 -3.17 -5.73
N TYR A 95 3.37 -3.60 -4.74
CA TYR A 95 3.13 -5.02 -4.51
C TYR A 95 2.51 -5.71 -5.73
N GLY A 96 1.53 -5.06 -6.36
CA GLY A 96 0.93 -5.54 -7.62
C GLY A 96 1.96 -5.67 -8.75
N TRP A 97 2.86 -4.72 -8.91
CA TRP A 97 3.96 -4.78 -9.89
C TRP A 97 4.88 -5.98 -9.66
N LEU A 98 5.23 -6.28 -8.43
CA LEU A 98 6.08 -7.44 -8.12
C LEU A 98 5.40 -8.75 -8.54
N ILE A 99 4.10 -8.87 -8.32
CA ILE A 99 3.32 -10.04 -8.76
C ILE A 99 3.24 -10.08 -10.29
N ASN A 100 2.98 -8.94 -10.95
CA ASN A 100 2.94 -8.87 -12.41
C ASN A 100 4.25 -9.32 -13.06
N TYR A 101 5.39 -8.94 -12.47
CA TYR A 101 6.67 -9.40 -12.98
C TYR A 101 6.82 -10.93 -12.91
N ALA A 102 6.42 -11.54 -11.79
CA ALA A 102 6.40 -12.99 -11.66
C ALA A 102 5.41 -13.64 -12.65
N GLN A 103 4.25 -13.05 -12.89
CA GLN A 103 3.26 -13.51 -13.88
C GLN A 103 3.85 -13.52 -15.30
N ILE A 104 4.46 -12.40 -15.73
CA ILE A 104 5.10 -12.26 -17.05
C ILE A 104 6.19 -13.32 -17.21
N THR A 105 7.04 -13.45 -16.20
CA THR A 105 8.15 -14.41 -16.22
C THR A 105 7.64 -15.84 -16.34
N LYS A 106 6.59 -16.21 -15.59
CA LYS A 106 5.96 -17.53 -15.69
C LYS A 106 5.41 -17.79 -17.09
N MET A 107 4.72 -16.84 -17.70
CA MET A 107 4.18 -16.98 -19.06
C MET A 107 5.30 -17.18 -20.10
N ILE A 108 6.45 -16.50 -19.94
CA ILE A 108 7.62 -16.67 -20.81
C ILE A 108 8.23 -18.06 -20.61
N CYS A 109 8.41 -18.51 -19.38
CA CYS A 109 8.93 -19.83 -19.08
C CYS A 109 8.10 -20.95 -19.73
N GLU A 110 6.78 -20.89 -19.62
CA GLU A 110 5.89 -21.86 -20.26
C GLU A 110 6.02 -21.87 -21.78
N LYS A 111 6.12 -20.68 -22.40
CA LYS A 111 6.32 -20.56 -23.85
C LYS A 111 7.63 -21.18 -24.31
N GLU A 112 8.69 -21.03 -23.53
CA GLU A 112 10.05 -21.52 -23.84
C GLU A 112 10.29 -22.97 -23.33
N GLY A 113 9.30 -23.58 -22.66
CA GLY A 113 9.43 -24.94 -22.08
C GLY A 113 10.43 -25.00 -20.91
N ILE A 114 10.55 -23.91 -20.14
CA ILE A 114 11.49 -23.76 -19.02
C ILE A 114 10.74 -23.90 -17.70
N ASP A 115 11.34 -24.57 -16.72
CA ASP A 115 10.82 -24.63 -15.37
C ASP A 115 10.99 -23.26 -14.67
N PHE A 116 9.86 -22.67 -14.27
CA PHE A 116 9.84 -21.35 -13.62
C PHE A 116 10.55 -21.39 -12.25
N ASP A 117 10.33 -22.41 -11.45
CA ASP A 117 10.87 -22.47 -10.09
C ASP A 117 12.41 -22.66 -10.14
N GLU A 118 12.91 -23.40 -11.11
CA GLU A 118 14.34 -23.52 -11.34
C GLU A 118 14.96 -22.17 -11.74
N MET A 119 14.37 -21.49 -12.72
CA MET A 119 14.85 -20.18 -13.17
C MET A 119 14.73 -19.12 -12.08
N TRP A 120 13.67 -19.15 -11.28
CA TRP A 120 13.42 -18.15 -10.24
C TRP A 120 14.44 -18.20 -9.08
N LYS A 121 15.22 -19.29 -8.96
CA LYS A 121 16.34 -19.37 -8.00
C LYS A 121 17.38 -18.26 -8.22
N PHE A 122 17.55 -17.76 -9.46
CA PHE A 122 18.39 -16.59 -9.72
C PHE A 122 17.88 -15.33 -8.99
N ALA A 123 16.55 -15.11 -8.98
CA ALA A 123 15.98 -13.99 -8.26
C ALA A 123 16.12 -14.15 -6.75
N ASP A 124 15.96 -15.36 -6.23
CA ASP A 124 16.11 -15.66 -4.81
C ASP A 124 17.55 -15.44 -4.34
N GLU A 125 18.53 -15.96 -5.07
CA GLU A 125 19.96 -15.78 -4.75
C GLU A 125 20.36 -14.30 -4.77
N ILE A 126 20.00 -13.55 -5.81
CA ILE A 126 20.30 -12.11 -5.88
C ILE A 126 19.59 -11.37 -4.74
N HIS A 127 18.36 -11.75 -4.39
CA HIS A 127 17.63 -11.12 -3.29
C HIS A 127 18.32 -11.35 -1.93
N GLU A 128 18.82 -12.55 -1.68
CA GLU A 128 19.56 -12.87 -0.45
C GLU A 128 20.82 -12.00 -0.30
N ASN A 129 21.51 -11.71 -1.39
CA ASN A 129 22.71 -10.89 -1.38
C ASN A 129 22.44 -9.38 -1.38
N LEU A 130 21.45 -8.91 -2.15
CA LEU A 130 21.20 -7.48 -2.38
C LEU A 130 19.87 -6.98 -1.82
N GLY A 131 18.92 -7.86 -1.47
CA GLY A 131 17.61 -7.49 -0.93
C GLY A 131 16.69 -6.77 -1.93
N ASN A 132 16.98 -6.77 -3.23
CA ASN A 132 16.32 -5.93 -4.22
C ASN A 132 15.63 -6.69 -5.38
N ARG A 133 15.40 -7.99 -5.24
CA ARG A 133 14.62 -8.79 -6.20
C ARG A 133 13.24 -9.12 -5.64
N PRO A 134 12.22 -9.27 -6.51
CA PRO A 134 10.89 -9.65 -6.06
C PRO A 134 10.89 -11.08 -5.52
N LYS A 135 10.36 -11.25 -4.30
CA LYS A 135 10.02 -12.56 -3.73
C LYS A 135 8.53 -12.82 -3.88
N MET A 136 8.01 -12.70 -5.09
CA MET A 136 6.61 -12.94 -5.40
C MET A 136 6.46 -14.14 -6.33
N TYR A 137 5.34 -14.82 -6.20
CA TYR A 137 4.98 -15.92 -7.05
C TYR A 137 3.90 -15.52 -8.03
N PRO A 138 3.86 -16.12 -9.24
CA PRO A 138 2.83 -15.84 -10.21
C PRO A 138 1.48 -16.38 -9.72
N GLY A 139 0.57 -15.49 -9.44
CA GLY A 139 -0.80 -15.77 -9.00
C GLY A 139 -1.76 -14.74 -9.56
N ILE A 140 -3.06 -15.04 -9.59
CA ILE A 140 -4.08 -14.08 -9.95
C ILE A 140 -4.15 -13.01 -8.87
N ILE A 141 -4.04 -11.74 -9.26
CA ILE A 141 -4.21 -10.61 -8.34
C ILE A 141 -5.71 -10.43 -8.12
N GLY A 142 -6.20 -11.05 -7.07
CA GLY A 142 -7.60 -10.96 -6.63
C GLY A 142 -7.76 -10.17 -5.34
N GLY A 143 -8.94 -10.30 -4.73
CA GLY A 143 -9.25 -9.68 -3.45
C GLY A 143 -9.50 -8.17 -3.53
N HIS A 144 -9.40 -7.51 -2.37
CA HIS A 144 -9.86 -6.11 -2.20
C HIS A 144 -8.72 -5.08 -2.04
N CYS A 145 -7.45 -5.51 -2.18
CA CYS A 145 -6.32 -4.61 -1.92
C CYS A 145 -5.76 -3.96 -3.19
N VAL A 146 -5.23 -4.75 -4.15
CA VAL A 146 -4.48 -4.19 -5.29
C VAL A 146 -5.43 -3.58 -6.32
N ILE A 147 -6.22 -4.41 -7.00
CA ILE A 147 -7.03 -3.97 -8.16
C ILE A 147 -8.02 -2.85 -7.80
N PRO A 148 -8.80 -2.95 -6.69
CA PRO A 148 -9.70 -1.85 -6.32
C PRO A 148 -8.97 -0.55 -5.98
N ASN A 149 -7.80 -0.62 -5.36
CA ASN A 149 -7.05 0.57 -5.00
C ASN A 149 -6.43 1.30 -6.19
N LEU A 150 -6.13 0.62 -7.30
CA LEU A 150 -5.69 1.27 -8.55
C LEU A 150 -6.75 2.23 -9.07
N SER A 151 -8.02 1.88 -8.95
CA SER A 151 -9.14 2.72 -9.39
C SER A 151 -9.34 3.99 -8.54
N LEU A 152 -8.72 4.08 -7.34
CA LEU A 152 -8.78 5.27 -6.51
C LEU A 152 -7.90 6.43 -7.01
N VAL A 153 -6.91 6.12 -7.85
CA VAL A 153 -5.98 7.14 -8.38
C VAL A 153 -6.45 7.69 -9.74
N GLU A 154 -7.26 6.94 -10.49
CA GLU A 154 -7.78 7.34 -11.80
C GLU A 154 -6.66 7.73 -12.80
N ASP A 155 -5.61 6.89 -12.89
CA ASP A 155 -4.45 7.11 -13.77
C ASP A 155 -4.28 5.91 -14.71
N GLU A 156 -4.29 6.16 -16.03
CA GLU A 156 -4.18 5.13 -17.07
C GLU A 156 -2.86 4.35 -17.03
N ASN A 157 -1.78 4.95 -16.50
CA ASN A 157 -0.50 4.27 -16.34
C ASN A 157 -0.58 3.08 -15.37
N LEU A 158 -1.59 3.05 -14.50
CA LEU A 158 -1.82 1.94 -13.58
C LEU A 158 -2.64 0.80 -14.20
N ASP A 159 -3.31 1.04 -15.33
CA ASP A 159 -4.12 0.01 -16.00
C ASP A 159 -3.28 -1.13 -16.57
N ILE A 160 -1.98 -0.91 -16.79
CA ILE A 160 -1.06 -1.99 -17.20
C ILE A 160 -1.06 -3.16 -16.20
N ILE A 161 -1.20 -2.88 -14.89
CA ILE A 161 -1.25 -3.92 -13.85
C ILE A 161 -2.49 -4.78 -14.01
N LYS A 162 -3.66 -4.16 -14.26
CA LYS A 162 -4.92 -4.86 -14.52
C LYS A 162 -4.81 -5.71 -15.78
N LYS A 163 -4.28 -5.12 -16.86
CA LYS A 163 -4.13 -5.79 -18.15
C LYS A 163 -3.21 -7.01 -18.09
N ILE A 164 -2.09 -6.93 -17.39
CA ILE A 164 -1.18 -8.07 -17.18
C ILE A 164 -1.89 -9.17 -16.39
N ASN A 165 -2.62 -8.81 -15.33
CA ASN A 165 -3.38 -9.77 -14.55
C ASN A 165 -4.44 -10.48 -15.40
N GLU A 166 -5.19 -9.77 -16.24
CA GLU A 166 -6.18 -10.34 -17.16
C GLU A 166 -5.56 -11.29 -18.17
N LEU A 167 -4.37 -10.95 -18.71
CA LEU A 167 -3.61 -11.84 -19.60
C LEU A 167 -3.20 -13.11 -18.88
N TYR A 168 -2.77 -12.99 -17.62
CA TYR A 168 -2.39 -14.15 -16.82
C TYR A 168 -3.60 -15.02 -16.46
N GLU A 169 -4.76 -14.44 -16.17
CA GLU A 169 -6.01 -15.19 -15.96
C GLU A 169 -6.40 -16.02 -17.20
N LYS A 170 -6.25 -15.45 -18.40
CA LYS A 170 -6.49 -16.16 -19.68
C LYS A 170 -5.48 -17.26 -19.91
N PHE A 171 -4.22 -17.04 -19.58
CA PHE A 171 -3.13 -18.02 -19.69
C PHE A 171 -3.38 -19.24 -18.77
N LYS A 172 -4.00 -19.08 -17.61
CA LYS A 172 -4.29 -20.15 -16.65
C LYS A 172 -5.51 -20.99 -16.98
N LYS A 173 -6.35 -20.56 -17.95
CA LYS A 173 -7.50 -21.32 -18.48
C LYS A 173 -7.09 -22.25 -19.59
#